data_4224644bf3f54e7291e9dd7b17a996a8
#
_entry.id   4224644bf3f54e7291e9dd7b17a996a8
#
_cell.length_a   1.000
_cell.length_b   1.000
_cell.length_c   1.000
_cell.angle_alpha   90.00
_cell.angle_beta   90.00
_cell.angle_gamma   90.00
#
_symmetry.space_group_name_H-M   'P 1'
#
loop_
_entity.id
_entity.type
_entity.pdbx_description
1 polymer ?
#
loop_
_entity_poly.entity_id
_entity_poly.type
_entity_poly.pdbx_seq_one_letter_code
_entity_poly.pdbx_strand_id
1 'polypeptide(L)'
;MACEVENSHPRFQIPSMAALLFVTCLGFLTGCSEVKSQQPKANEALPVSVSTVKEKTVPVQLRTIGRVEAYATVAIKTRVGGEITRVNLQDGQEVNRGDLLFTIDPRPYEAALAEARAKLLRDSALAKNAENDARRYETLFEKNYVSRTQYELARANADALKATIEADRAAVENARLQLSYCFIHAPISGRTGSVLAHLGNMIKANADDAMLVINQIQPIYVNFSVAERHLPQIKKYMTLGELRVDALIPGEEEHPVAGVLTFVDNTVDKASGTIALKATFANREKRLWPGLFVNVVVTLTTRPHAVVVPAHAVQTGQQGQYVFVVKPDLTVESRPVIVGSQLDQEALVDSGLQAGEMVVTEGQLRLAPGARVEIKNTYQPGENTR
;
A
#
# COMPACT_ATOMS: atom_id res chain seq x y z
N MET A 1 33.43 47.88 5.37
CA MET A 1 33.20 48.57 6.62
C MET A 1 33.47 47.59 7.73
N ALA A 2 34.63 47.69 8.30
CA ALA A 2 35.16 46.87 9.40
C ALA A 2 34.61 47.36 10.73
N CYS A 3 34.42 46.44 11.66
CA CYS A 3 34.53 46.75 13.09
C CYS A 3 35.03 45.51 13.81
N GLU A 4 36.30 45.60 14.16
CA GLU A 4 36.98 44.86 15.21
C GLU A 4 36.53 45.41 16.55
N VAL A 5 36.43 44.56 17.57
CA VAL A 5 36.66 44.85 19.00
C VAL A 5 36.99 43.48 19.63
N GLU A 6 38.14 43.14 19.90
CA GLU A 6 39.13 43.49 20.98
C GLU A 6 38.90 42.71 22.30
N ASN A 7 39.91 41.95 22.55
CA ASN A 7 40.39 41.18 23.70
C ASN A 7 40.28 41.87 25.06
N SER A 8 39.92 41.16 26.12
CA SER A 8 40.52 41.40 27.44
C SER A 8 40.43 40.18 28.36
N HIS A 9 41.58 39.56 28.59
CA HIS A 9 41.83 38.71 29.78
C HIS A 9 42.06 39.57 31.01
N PRO A 10 41.76 39.09 32.20
CA PRO A 10 42.63 39.39 33.34
C PRO A 10 43.30 38.12 33.89
N ARG A 11 44.62 38.22 33.95
CA ARG A 11 45.51 37.44 34.80
C ARG A 11 45.21 37.74 36.28
N PHE A 12 45.16 36.70 37.11
CA PHE A 12 45.31 36.84 38.52
C PHE A 12 46.57 36.13 39.04
N GLN A 13 47.43 36.90 39.70
CA GLN A 13 48.72 36.52 40.22
C GLN A 13 48.59 35.80 41.58
N ILE A 14 49.49 34.85 41.76
CA ILE A 14 49.83 34.16 43.00
C ILE A 14 50.68 35.11 43.87
N PRO A 15 50.55 35.15 45.21
CA PRO A 15 51.69 35.35 46.04
C PRO A 15 52.01 34.12 46.86
N SER A 16 53.28 33.77 46.74
CA SER A 16 54.11 32.99 47.63
C SER A 16 54.18 33.56 49.02
N MET A 17 54.03 32.73 50.07
CA MET A 17 54.76 32.92 51.30
C MET A 17 55.11 31.59 51.94
N ALA A 18 56.40 31.45 52.07
CA ALA A 18 57.10 30.33 52.67
C ALA A 18 57.18 30.53 54.23
N ALA A 19 57.44 29.41 54.84
CA ALA A 19 58.27 29.18 55.98
C ALA A 19 57.62 29.09 57.37
N LEU A 20 58.16 28.13 58.01
CA LEU A 20 58.37 27.89 59.47
C LEU A 20 57.23 27.18 60.21
N LEU A 21 57.40 26.06 60.71
CA LEU A 21 58.16 25.60 61.86
C LEU A 21 58.16 24.09 62.04
N PHE A 22 59.30 23.64 62.28
CA PHE A 22 59.78 22.36 62.76
C PHE A 22 59.40 22.10 64.22
N VAL A 23 59.30 20.78 64.57
CA VAL A 23 59.39 20.23 65.96
C VAL A 23 58.03 20.04 66.68
N THR A 24 57.58 18.81 66.85
CA THR A 24 57.62 18.04 68.10
C THR A 24 57.09 16.62 67.96
N CYS A 25 57.96 15.71 68.29
CA CYS A 25 57.83 14.48 69.11
C CYS A 25 56.73 13.45 68.71
N LEU A 26 57.20 12.34 68.22
CA LEU A 26 57.64 11.11 68.98
C LEU A 26 56.62 10.69 70.02
N GLY A 27 55.92 9.63 69.72
CA GLY A 27 55.18 8.87 70.72
C GLY A 27 53.85 8.37 70.23
N PHE A 28 53.79 7.15 69.78
CA PHE A 28 52.90 6.05 70.12
C PHE A 28 52.95 5.00 69.05
N LEU A 29 53.83 4.05 69.24
CA LEU A 29 53.74 2.69 68.73
C LEU A 29 52.57 1.97 69.39
N THR A 30 51.99 1.10 68.63
CA THR A 30 51.00 0.01 68.91
C THR A 30 49.55 0.31 68.65
N GLY A 31 49.15 -0.26 67.61
CA GLY A 31 47.78 -0.49 67.19
C GLY A 31 47.77 -1.37 65.97
N CYS A 32 48.16 -2.62 66.06
CA CYS A 32 47.82 -3.69 65.08
C CYS A 32 46.32 -3.81 65.11
N SER A 33 45.64 -3.17 64.19
CA SER A 33 44.28 -3.50 63.83
C SER A 33 44.38 -4.54 62.67
N GLU A 34 44.08 -5.79 62.99
CA GLU A 34 43.79 -6.84 62.05
C GLU A 34 42.77 -6.33 61.03
N VAL A 35 43.22 -6.04 59.82
CA VAL A 35 42.37 -5.97 58.66
C VAL A 35 41.84 -7.39 58.48
N LYS A 36 40.66 -7.67 59.07
CA LYS A 36 39.85 -8.80 58.66
C LYS A 36 39.63 -8.69 57.17
N SER A 37 40.41 -9.42 56.43
CA SER A 37 40.09 -9.80 55.04
C SER A 37 38.65 -10.32 55.06
N GLN A 38 37.71 -9.52 54.60
CA GLN A 38 36.41 -10.04 54.28
C GLN A 38 36.64 -11.01 53.12
N GLN A 39 36.75 -12.29 53.51
CA GLN A 39 36.51 -13.36 52.52
C GLN A 39 35.21 -13.05 51.78
N PRO A 40 35.21 -13.11 50.46
CA PRO A 40 33.98 -12.97 49.71
C PRO A 40 33.00 -14.04 50.25
N LYS A 41 31.84 -13.58 50.75
CA LYS A 41 30.75 -14.44 51.15
C LYS A 41 30.46 -15.42 50.01
N ALA A 42 30.97 -16.61 50.14
CA ALA A 42 30.70 -17.71 49.23
C ALA A 42 29.19 -18.01 49.29
N ASN A 43 28.53 -17.90 48.15
CA ASN A 43 27.31 -18.60 47.82
C ASN A 43 25.99 -18.15 48.47
N GLU A 44 25.66 -16.88 48.49
CA GLU A 44 24.21 -16.53 48.48
C GLU A 44 23.69 -16.75 47.03
N ALA A 45 22.82 -17.74 46.85
CA ALA A 45 22.15 -17.94 45.57
C ALA A 45 21.28 -16.73 45.25
N LEU A 46 21.52 -16.13 44.12
CA LEU A 46 20.78 -14.92 43.71
C LEU A 46 19.39 -15.31 43.17
N PRO A 47 18.31 -14.69 43.66
CA PRO A 47 16.97 -14.99 43.16
C PRO A 47 16.80 -14.49 41.74
N VAL A 48 16.33 -15.39 40.83
CA VAL A 48 16.09 -15.09 39.42
C VAL A 48 14.76 -15.66 38.94
N SER A 49 14.15 -14.99 37.95
CA SER A 49 13.09 -15.59 37.13
C SER A 49 13.71 -16.16 35.86
N VAL A 50 13.22 -17.32 35.42
CA VAL A 50 13.72 -18.01 34.24
C VAL A 50 12.59 -18.28 33.24
N SER A 51 12.95 -18.48 31.98
CA SER A 51 12.06 -19.03 30.95
C SER A 51 12.74 -20.12 30.18
N THR A 52 11.98 -21.13 29.79
CA THR A 52 12.50 -22.21 28.93
C THR A 52 12.53 -21.74 27.48
N VAL A 53 13.64 -21.98 26.83
CA VAL A 53 13.83 -21.75 25.39
C VAL A 53 12.92 -22.70 24.63
N LYS A 54 12.05 -22.13 23.76
CA LYS A 54 11.06 -22.89 23.00
C LYS A 54 11.40 -22.89 21.52
N GLU A 55 11.06 -23.95 20.83
CA GLU A 55 10.97 -23.98 19.38
C GLU A 55 9.54 -23.67 18.96
N LYS A 56 9.40 -22.74 18.00
CA LYS A 56 8.11 -22.38 17.39
C LYS A 56 8.27 -22.19 15.90
N THR A 57 7.19 -22.38 15.16
CA THR A 57 7.10 -21.92 13.78
C THR A 57 6.79 -20.41 13.81
N VAL A 58 7.73 -19.59 13.36
CA VAL A 58 7.65 -18.12 13.42
C VAL A 58 7.51 -17.56 12.02
N PRO A 59 6.49 -16.73 11.75
CA PRO A 59 6.39 -16.04 10.47
C PRO A 59 7.44 -14.92 10.37
N VAL A 60 8.09 -14.82 9.21
CA VAL A 60 8.96 -13.71 8.86
C VAL A 60 8.09 -12.64 8.22
N GLN A 61 7.89 -11.54 8.92
CA GLN A 61 6.92 -10.52 8.55
C GLN A 61 7.59 -9.15 8.34
N LEU A 62 7.05 -8.39 7.39
CA LEU A 62 7.33 -6.97 7.23
C LEU A 62 6.07 -6.20 7.66
N ARG A 63 6.23 -5.26 8.57
CA ARG A 63 5.14 -4.40 9.06
C ARG A 63 5.34 -2.99 8.53
N THR A 64 4.29 -2.39 7.99
CA THR A 64 4.30 -1.03 7.45
C THR A 64 2.89 -0.44 7.51
N ILE A 65 2.75 0.82 7.10
CA ILE A 65 1.45 1.48 6.97
C ILE A 65 1.11 1.52 5.50
N GLY A 66 -0.15 1.22 5.18
CA GLY A 66 -0.69 1.29 3.83
C GLY A 66 -1.89 2.21 3.74
N ARG A 67 -2.19 2.65 2.54
CA ARG A 67 -3.39 3.40 2.20
C ARG A 67 -4.27 2.55 1.29
N VAL A 68 -5.54 2.49 1.63
CA VAL A 68 -6.55 1.78 0.82
C VAL A 68 -6.88 2.62 -0.41
N GLU A 69 -6.89 1.98 -1.58
CA GLU A 69 -7.25 2.60 -2.86
C GLU A 69 -8.33 1.76 -3.56
N ALA A 70 -9.24 2.42 -4.26
CA ALA A 70 -10.21 1.72 -5.09
C ALA A 70 -9.48 0.90 -6.17
N TYR A 71 -10.03 -0.28 -6.52
CA TYR A 71 -9.50 -1.09 -7.61
C TYR A 71 -9.55 -0.33 -8.94
N ALA A 72 -10.63 0.39 -9.18
CA ALA A 72 -10.80 1.32 -10.29
C ALA A 72 -11.67 2.50 -9.85
N THR A 73 -11.33 3.68 -10.32
CA THR A 73 -12.11 4.92 -10.10
C THR A 73 -12.46 5.50 -11.45
N VAL A 74 -13.75 5.73 -11.71
CA VAL A 74 -14.21 6.35 -12.95
C VAL A 74 -15.07 7.57 -12.64
N ALA A 75 -14.65 8.71 -13.14
CA ALA A 75 -15.43 9.94 -13.15
C ALA A 75 -16.38 9.91 -14.35
N ILE A 76 -17.67 9.91 -14.11
CA ILE A 76 -18.71 9.93 -15.14
C ILE A 76 -18.85 11.33 -15.66
N LYS A 77 -18.59 11.51 -16.94
CA LYS A 77 -18.73 12.77 -17.68
C LYS A 77 -19.66 12.58 -18.85
N THR A 78 -20.29 13.68 -19.31
CA THR A 78 -21.11 13.66 -20.51
C THR A 78 -20.29 13.96 -21.77
N ARG A 79 -20.69 13.36 -22.89
CA ARG A 79 -20.17 13.66 -24.23
C ARG A 79 -21.07 14.59 -25.05
N VAL A 80 -22.31 14.76 -24.59
CA VAL A 80 -23.32 15.60 -25.25
C VAL A 80 -23.90 16.60 -24.27
N GLY A 81 -24.33 17.76 -24.74
CA GLY A 81 -24.96 18.80 -23.91
C GLY A 81 -26.48 18.64 -23.86
N GLY A 82 -27.10 19.16 -22.83
CA GLY A 82 -28.56 19.19 -22.69
C GLY A 82 -29.01 19.21 -21.24
N GLU A 83 -30.31 19.21 -21.02
CA GLU A 83 -30.95 19.13 -19.71
C GLU A 83 -30.99 17.68 -19.21
N ILE A 84 -30.71 17.47 -17.93
CA ILE A 84 -30.88 16.17 -17.28
C ILE A 84 -32.36 15.93 -17.02
N THR A 85 -32.94 14.98 -17.72
CA THR A 85 -34.37 14.64 -17.61
C THR A 85 -34.63 13.50 -16.64
N ARG A 86 -33.62 12.68 -16.33
CA ARG A 86 -33.74 11.59 -15.33
C ARG A 86 -32.40 11.36 -14.64
N VAL A 87 -32.49 11.05 -13.33
CA VAL A 87 -31.41 10.54 -12.49
C VAL A 87 -31.92 9.23 -11.89
N ASN A 88 -31.30 8.11 -12.24
CA ASN A 88 -31.77 6.76 -11.87
C ASN A 88 -30.97 6.14 -10.72
N LEU A 89 -30.31 6.95 -9.91
CA LEU A 89 -29.48 6.49 -8.80
C LEU A 89 -29.59 7.45 -7.62
N GLN A 90 -29.15 6.97 -6.45
CA GLN A 90 -29.00 7.75 -5.23
C GLN A 90 -27.51 7.84 -4.82
N ASP A 91 -27.19 8.81 -3.96
CA ASP A 91 -25.86 8.96 -3.39
C ASP A 91 -25.43 7.68 -2.66
N GLY A 92 -24.21 7.23 -2.92
CA GLY A 92 -23.65 6.06 -2.29
C GLY A 92 -24.26 4.71 -2.68
N GLN A 93 -25.11 4.66 -3.71
CA GLN A 93 -25.73 3.43 -4.20
C GLN A 93 -24.70 2.53 -4.89
N GLU A 94 -24.89 1.23 -4.82
CA GLU A 94 -24.13 0.26 -5.62
C GLU A 94 -24.77 0.13 -7.00
N VAL A 95 -23.93 0.16 -8.02
CA VAL A 95 -24.33 0.04 -9.42
C VAL A 95 -23.55 -1.09 -10.09
N ASN A 96 -24.18 -1.73 -11.05
CA ASN A 96 -23.55 -2.72 -11.91
C ASN A 96 -23.13 -2.07 -13.23
N ARG A 97 -22.11 -2.62 -13.87
CA ARG A 97 -21.74 -2.22 -15.22
C ARG A 97 -22.92 -2.34 -16.16
N GLY A 98 -23.24 -1.27 -16.88
CA GLY A 98 -24.36 -1.18 -17.81
C GLY A 98 -25.63 -0.57 -17.22
N ASP A 99 -25.72 -0.33 -15.90
CA ASP A 99 -26.87 0.34 -15.30
C ASP A 99 -27.01 1.77 -15.83
N LEU A 100 -28.24 2.18 -16.15
CA LEU A 100 -28.53 3.53 -16.62
C LEU A 100 -28.51 4.50 -15.44
N LEU A 101 -27.59 5.46 -15.49
CA LEU A 101 -27.37 6.44 -14.42
C LEU A 101 -28.14 7.74 -14.66
N PHE A 102 -27.93 8.35 -15.84
CA PHE A 102 -28.52 9.62 -16.21
C PHE A 102 -29.14 9.54 -17.59
N THR A 103 -30.19 10.34 -17.80
CA THR A 103 -30.73 10.60 -19.13
C THR A 103 -30.70 12.10 -19.38
N ILE A 104 -30.04 12.48 -20.46
CA ILE A 104 -30.05 13.85 -21.01
C ILE A 104 -31.21 13.91 -21.99
N ASP A 105 -31.84 15.06 -22.17
CA ASP A 105 -32.96 15.24 -23.09
C ASP A 105 -32.63 14.69 -24.49
N PRO A 106 -33.25 13.56 -24.92
CA PRO A 106 -32.89 12.93 -26.19
C PRO A 106 -33.58 13.57 -27.38
N ARG A 107 -34.64 14.38 -27.16
CA ARG A 107 -35.50 14.93 -28.25
C ARG A 107 -34.76 15.67 -29.35
N PRO A 108 -33.77 16.57 -29.07
CA PRO A 108 -32.99 17.20 -30.10
C PRO A 108 -32.17 16.22 -30.94
N TYR A 109 -31.62 15.17 -30.29
CA TYR A 109 -30.81 14.14 -30.92
C TYR A 109 -31.67 13.15 -31.73
N GLU A 110 -32.88 12.83 -31.24
CA GLU A 110 -33.87 12.05 -32.00
C GLU A 110 -34.31 12.80 -33.29
N ALA A 111 -34.57 14.10 -33.19
CA ALA A 111 -34.89 14.93 -34.35
C ALA A 111 -33.73 14.97 -35.38
N ALA A 112 -32.48 15.15 -34.92
CA ALA A 112 -31.31 15.12 -35.80
C ALA A 112 -31.11 13.75 -36.49
N LEU A 113 -31.34 12.64 -35.75
CA LEU A 113 -31.31 11.31 -36.34
C LEU A 113 -32.42 11.09 -37.39
N ALA A 114 -33.65 11.59 -37.13
CA ALA A 114 -34.76 11.53 -38.05
C ALA A 114 -34.46 12.32 -39.33
N GLU A 115 -33.88 13.52 -39.23
CA GLU A 115 -33.44 14.34 -40.34
C GLU A 115 -32.39 13.60 -41.21
N ALA A 116 -31.33 13.07 -40.58
CA ALA A 116 -30.29 12.35 -41.29
C ALA A 116 -30.85 11.12 -42.05
N ARG A 117 -31.78 10.37 -41.42
CA ARG A 117 -32.47 9.24 -42.07
C ARG A 117 -33.33 9.66 -43.25
N ALA A 118 -34.07 10.78 -43.13
CA ALA A 118 -34.89 11.30 -44.24
C ALA A 118 -34.02 11.73 -45.43
N LYS A 119 -32.86 12.33 -45.16
CA LYS A 119 -31.88 12.70 -46.19
C LYS A 119 -31.34 11.45 -46.90
N LEU A 120 -30.88 10.44 -46.16
CA LEU A 120 -30.43 9.18 -46.74
C LEU A 120 -31.51 8.52 -47.62
N LEU A 121 -32.76 8.53 -47.18
CA LEU A 121 -33.87 7.96 -47.95
C LEU A 121 -34.08 8.72 -49.29
N ARG A 122 -34.07 10.07 -49.25
CA ARG A 122 -34.18 10.88 -50.47
C ARG A 122 -33.04 10.58 -51.45
N ASP A 123 -31.78 10.61 -50.94
CA ASP A 123 -30.61 10.49 -51.81
C ASP A 123 -30.45 9.05 -52.33
N SER A 124 -30.92 8.05 -51.55
CA SER A 124 -31.05 6.67 -52.02
C SER A 124 -32.01 6.51 -53.19
N ALA A 125 -33.14 7.25 -53.19
CA ALA A 125 -34.07 7.23 -54.30
C ALA A 125 -33.48 7.89 -55.56
N LEU A 126 -32.74 9.02 -55.40
CA LEU A 126 -32.03 9.69 -56.48
C LEU A 126 -30.94 8.78 -57.09
N ALA A 127 -30.14 8.15 -56.27
CA ALA A 127 -29.07 7.21 -56.70
C ALA A 127 -29.63 6.03 -57.44
N LYS A 128 -30.74 5.44 -56.96
CA LYS A 128 -31.41 4.33 -57.65
C LYS A 128 -31.89 4.73 -59.03
N ASN A 129 -32.45 5.93 -59.20
CA ASN A 129 -32.85 6.48 -60.51
C ASN A 129 -31.63 6.66 -61.43
N ALA A 130 -30.53 7.27 -60.92
CA ALA A 130 -29.31 7.46 -61.71
C ALA A 130 -28.65 6.11 -62.12
N GLU A 131 -28.68 5.13 -61.25
CA GLU A 131 -28.19 3.78 -61.55
C GLU A 131 -29.02 3.14 -62.69
N ASN A 132 -30.32 3.27 -62.64
CA ASN A 132 -31.18 2.78 -63.70
C ASN A 132 -30.94 3.47 -65.05
N ASP A 133 -30.67 4.81 -64.99
CA ASP A 133 -30.31 5.59 -66.17
C ASP A 133 -28.93 5.17 -66.70
N ALA A 134 -27.92 5.00 -65.85
CA ALA A 134 -26.60 4.51 -66.24
C ALA A 134 -26.68 3.12 -66.96
N ARG A 135 -27.44 2.18 -66.42
CA ARG A 135 -27.67 0.84 -67.04
C ARG A 135 -28.39 1.00 -68.38
N ARG A 136 -29.36 1.88 -68.54
CA ARG A 136 -30.05 2.18 -69.78
C ARG A 136 -29.11 2.72 -70.84
N TYR A 137 -28.29 3.74 -70.47
CA TYR A 137 -27.28 4.33 -71.35
C TYR A 137 -26.18 3.30 -71.71
N GLU A 138 -25.77 2.43 -70.84
CA GLU A 138 -24.86 1.32 -71.15
C GLU A 138 -25.40 0.40 -72.26
N THR A 139 -26.65 -0.04 -72.12
CA THR A 139 -27.32 -0.86 -73.14
C THR A 139 -27.46 -0.13 -74.48
N LEU A 140 -27.76 1.18 -74.50
CA LEU A 140 -27.85 2.02 -75.70
C LEU A 140 -26.48 2.24 -76.36
N PHE A 141 -25.44 2.42 -75.55
CA PHE A 141 -24.08 2.56 -76.07
C PHE A 141 -23.56 1.29 -76.71
N GLU A 142 -23.77 0.13 -76.14
CA GLU A 142 -23.46 -1.18 -76.75
C GLU A 142 -24.12 -1.37 -78.16
N LYS A 143 -25.30 -0.77 -78.33
CA LYS A 143 -26.02 -0.76 -79.61
C LYS A 143 -25.66 0.44 -80.51
N ASN A 144 -24.70 1.26 -80.15
CA ASN A 144 -24.29 2.49 -80.85
C ASN A 144 -25.40 3.56 -81.03
N TYR A 145 -26.40 3.59 -80.12
CA TYR A 145 -27.51 4.55 -80.22
C TYR A 145 -27.22 5.84 -79.44
N VAL A 146 -26.17 5.88 -78.62
CA VAL A 146 -25.72 7.10 -77.85
C VAL A 146 -24.21 7.27 -77.92
N SER A 147 -23.74 8.51 -77.72
CA SER A 147 -22.30 8.79 -77.68
C SER A 147 -21.64 8.26 -76.42
N ARG A 148 -20.34 8.00 -76.52
CA ARG A 148 -19.52 7.58 -75.37
C ARG A 148 -19.58 8.60 -74.21
N THR A 149 -19.57 9.88 -74.51
CA THR A 149 -19.67 10.97 -73.53
C THR A 149 -20.98 10.90 -72.75
N GLN A 150 -22.11 10.61 -73.41
CA GLN A 150 -23.41 10.49 -72.73
C GLN A 150 -23.46 9.28 -71.78
N TYR A 151 -22.90 8.15 -72.18
CA TYR A 151 -22.76 6.99 -71.30
C TYR A 151 -21.86 7.28 -70.09
N GLU A 152 -20.65 7.84 -70.32
CA GLU A 152 -19.70 8.20 -69.28
C GLU A 152 -20.29 9.21 -68.29
N LEU A 153 -21.04 10.19 -68.75
CA LEU A 153 -21.72 11.16 -67.89
C LEU A 153 -22.80 10.52 -67.00
N ALA A 154 -23.63 9.62 -67.54
CA ALA A 154 -24.65 8.92 -66.78
C ALA A 154 -24.03 8.02 -65.71
N ARG A 155 -22.93 7.33 -66.05
CA ARG A 155 -22.18 6.48 -65.14
C ARG A 155 -21.53 7.31 -64.01
N ALA A 156 -20.85 8.40 -64.38
CA ALA A 156 -20.22 9.28 -63.38
C ALA A 156 -21.24 9.89 -62.41
N ASN A 157 -22.45 10.24 -62.90
CA ASN A 157 -23.53 10.75 -62.04
C ASN A 157 -24.03 9.63 -61.07
N ALA A 158 -24.19 8.39 -61.53
CA ALA A 158 -24.57 7.27 -60.68
C ALA A 158 -23.51 6.97 -59.62
N ASP A 159 -22.22 7.01 -59.98
CA ASP A 159 -21.11 6.79 -59.07
C ASP A 159 -21.03 7.93 -58.02
N ALA A 160 -21.24 9.18 -58.42
CA ALA A 160 -21.29 10.35 -57.52
C ALA A 160 -22.43 10.24 -56.50
N LEU A 161 -23.64 9.89 -56.95
CA LEU A 161 -24.78 9.68 -56.02
C LEU A 161 -24.61 8.48 -55.10
N LYS A 162 -23.94 7.45 -55.55
CA LYS A 162 -23.57 6.28 -54.73
C LYS A 162 -22.60 6.73 -53.59
N ALA A 163 -21.62 7.57 -53.92
CA ALA A 163 -20.73 8.13 -52.89
C ALA A 163 -21.49 9.03 -51.89
N THR A 164 -22.52 9.77 -52.36
CA THR A 164 -23.40 10.59 -51.49
C THR A 164 -24.14 9.68 -50.48
N ILE A 165 -24.67 8.53 -50.90
CA ILE A 165 -25.32 7.57 -49.98
C ILE A 165 -24.38 7.12 -48.88
N GLU A 166 -23.11 6.82 -49.17
CA GLU A 166 -22.14 6.41 -48.15
C GLU A 166 -21.88 7.55 -47.16
N ALA A 167 -21.81 8.78 -47.62
CA ALA A 167 -21.67 9.94 -46.73
C ALA A 167 -22.92 10.14 -45.82
N ASP A 168 -24.13 9.95 -46.38
CA ASP A 168 -25.37 10.04 -45.61
C ASP A 168 -25.51 8.89 -44.59
N ARG A 169 -25.09 7.67 -44.95
CA ARG A 169 -25.01 6.56 -43.97
C ARG A 169 -24.12 6.90 -42.82
N ALA A 170 -22.94 7.46 -43.08
CA ALA A 170 -22.04 7.92 -42.01
C ALA A 170 -22.67 9.01 -41.12
N ALA A 171 -23.45 9.95 -41.73
CA ALA A 171 -24.19 10.96 -41.01
C ALA A 171 -25.28 10.37 -40.09
N VAL A 172 -26.03 9.35 -40.57
CA VAL A 172 -27.02 8.62 -39.76
C VAL A 172 -26.37 7.91 -38.59
N GLU A 173 -25.23 7.22 -38.78
CA GLU A 173 -24.52 6.55 -37.70
C GLU A 173 -23.95 7.56 -36.67
N ASN A 174 -23.46 8.71 -37.10
CA ASN A 174 -23.03 9.78 -36.19
C ASN A 174 -24.19 10.32 -35.35
N ALA A 175 -25.34 10.63 -35.97
CA ALA A 175 -26.53 11.09 -35.24
C ALA A 175 -27.04 10.03 -34.25
N ARG A 176 -27.00 8.75 -34.64
CA ARG A 176 -27.35 7.62 -33.78
C ARG A 176 -26.40 7.51 -32.56
N LEU A 177 -25.10 7.66 -32.80
CA LEU A 177 -24.10 7.64 -31.76
C LEU A 177 -24.30 8.80 -30.73
N GLN A 178 -24.57 10.02 -31.22
CA GLN A 178 -24.87 11.15 -30.37
C GLN A 178 -26.13 10.93 -29.53
N LEU A 179 -27.19 10.37 -30.10
CA LEU A 179 -28.39 9.97 -29.35
C LEU A 179 -28.06 8.92 -28.28
N SER A 180 -27.19 7.95 -28.56
CA SER A 180 -26.79 6.96 -27.57
C SER A 180 -26.08 7.57 -26.36
N TYR A 181 -25.35 8.68 -26.54
CA TYR A 181 -24.67 9.41 -25.47
C TYR A 181 -25.63 10.16 -24.54
N CYS A 182 -26.90 10.32 -24.92
CA CYS A 182 -27.92 10.88 -24.02
C CYS A 182 -28.25 9.92 -22.86
N PHE A 183 -27.94 8.63 -23.00
CA PHE A 183 -28.18 7.59 -22.01
C PHE A 183 -26.85 7.18 -21.39
N ILE A 184 -26.55 7.75 -20.22
CA ILE A 184 -25.27 7.55 -19.54
C ILE A 184 -25.35 6.32 -18.66
N HIS A 185 -24.54 5.31 -19.00
CA HIS A 185 -24.48 4.03 -18.27
C HIS A 185 -23.20 3.90 -17.46
N ALA A 186 -23.24 3.09 -16.40
CA ALA A 186 -22.08 2.77 -15.58
C ALA A 186 -21.05 1.94 -16.40
N PRO A 187 -19.80 2.41 -16.55
CA PRO A 187 -18.78 1.67 -17.30
C PRO A 187 -18.17 0.52 -16.47
N ILE A 188 -18.27 0.61 -15.13
CA ILE A 188 -17.78 -0.38 -14.17
C ILE A 188 -18.86 -0.63 -13.11
N SER A 189 -18.81 -1.81 -12.47
CA SER A 189 -19.57 -2.05 -11.25
C SER A 189 -18.82 -1.44 -10.06
N GLY A 190 -19.56 -0.85 -9.11
CA GLY A 190 -18.96 -0.24 -7.93
C GLY A 190 -19.95 0.58 -7.13
N ARG A 191 -19.43 1.34 -6.18
CA ARG A 191 -20.21 2.24 -5.33
C ARG A 191 -20.07 3.67 -5.86
N THR A 192 -21.21 4.34 -5.98
CA THR A 192 -21.27 5.75 -6.40
C THR A 192 -20.87 6.66 -5.24
N GLY A 193 -20.24 7.77 -5.58
CA GLY A 193 -20.07 8.92 -4.69
C GLY A 193 -21.32 9.78 -4.65
N SER A 194 -21.17 11.06 -4.29
CA SER A 194 -22.27 12.04 -4.34
C SER A 194 -22.61 12.35 -5.79
N VAL A 195 -23.91 12.47 -6.06
CA VAL A 195 -24.47 12.90 -7.35
C VAL A 195 -24.32 14.43 -7.44
N LEU A 196 -23.49 14.91 -8.36
CA LEU A 196 -23.20 16.33 -8.54
C LEU A 196 -24.11 16.98 -9.58
N ALA A 197 -24.75 16.17 -10.43
CA ALA A 197 -25.62 16.61 -11.50
C ALA A 197 -27.07 16.17 -11.22
N HIS A 198 -27.97 17.14 -11.02
CA HIS A 198 -29.34 16.92 -10.61
C HIS A 198 -30.33 17.07 -11.75
N LEU A 199 -31.55 16.56 -11.55
CA LEU A 199 -32.67 16.74 -12.47
C LEU A 199 -32.88 18.22 -12.78
N GLY A 200 -33.08 18.56 -14.05
CA GLY A 200 -33.25 19.94 -14.52
C GLY A 200 -31.95 20.72 -14.74
N ASN A 201 -30.80 20.18 -14.33
CA ASN A 201 -29.53 20.86 -14.58
C ASN A 201 -29.19 20.80 -16.08
N MET A 202 -28.79 21.96 -16.61
CA MET A 202 -28.21 22.08 -17.97
C MET A 202 -26.72 21.73 -17.93
N ILE A 203 -26.31 20.74 -18.67
CA ILE A 203 -24.91 20.32 -18.77
C ILE A 203 -24.33 20.61 -20.15
N LYS A 204 -23.03 20.90 -20.19
CA LYS A 204 -22.30 21.15 -21.45
C LYS A 204 -21.61 19.87 -21.91
N ALA A 205 -21.54 19.67 -23.22
CA ALA A 205 -20.76 18.59 -23.80
C ALA A 205 -19.29 18.70 -23.41
N ASN A 206 -18.68 17.56 -23.05
CA ASN A 206 -17.26 17.45 -22.68
C ASN A 206 -16.83 18.42 -21.54
N ALA A 207 -17.74 18.72 -20.61
CA ALA A 207 -17.40 19.49 -19.41
C ALA A 207 -16.35 18.74 -18.57
N ASP A 208 -15.44 19.50 -17.95
CA ASP A 208 -14.41 18.91 -17.07
C ASP A 208 -14.99 18.38 -15.76
N ASP A 209 -16.11 18.90 -15.33
CA ASP A 209 -16.80 18.50 -14.12
C ASP A 209 -17.40 17.10 -14.26
N ALA A 210 -17.12 16.26 -13.28
CA ALA A 210 -17.74 14.94 -13.18
C ALA A 210 -19.19 15.09 -12.70
N MET A 211 -20.12 14.37 -13.32
CA MET A 211 -21.49 14.25 -12.84
C MET A 211 -21.58 13.34 -11.60
N LEU A 212 -20.67 12.37 -11.51
CA LEU A 212 -20.61 11.32 -10.50
C LEU A 212 -19.24 10.64 -10.57
N VAL A 213 -18.77 10.11 -9.44
CA VAL A 213 -17.60 9.23 -9.39
C VAL A 213 -18.05 7.83 -8.96
N ILE A 214 -17.60 6.81 -9.65
CA ILE A 214 -17.81 5.40 -9.28
C ILE A 214 -16.49 4.81 -8.84
N ASN A 215 -16.46 4.24 -7.63
CA ASN A 215 -15.32 3.52 -7.08
C ASN A 215 -15.62 2.03 -7.01
N GLN A 216 -14.81 1.23 -7.67
CA GLN A 216 -14.84 -0.21 -7.50
C GLN A 216 -14.12 -0.57 -6.19
N ILE A 217 -14.88 -1.06 -5.21
CA ILE A 217 -14.38 -1.40 -3.88
C ILE A 217 -14.30 -2.92 -3.63
N GLN A 218 -14.70 -3.72 -4.61
CA GLN A 218 -14.64 -5.18 -4.60
C GLN A 218 -14.16 -5.69 -5.97
N PRO A 219 -12.92 -6.17 -6.07
CA PRO A 219 -11.86 -6.13 -5.05
C PRO A 219 -11.38 -4.70 -4.74
N ILE A 220 -10.42 -4.56 -3.82
CA ILE A 220 -9.83 -3.27 -3.43
C ILE A 220 -8.31 -3.43 -3.28
N TYR A 221 -7.58 -2.34 -3.42
CA TYR A 221 -6.14 -2.31 -3.23
C TYR A 221 -5.75 -1.69 -1.88
N VAL A 222 -4.64 -2.16 -1.34
CA VAL A 222 -3.88 -1.44 -0.34
C VAL A 222 -2.49 -1.17 -0.93
N ASN A 223 -2.15 0.10 -1.00
CA ASN A 223 -0.86 0.58 -1.47
C ASN A 223 0.02 0.90 -0.25
N PHE A 224 1.25 0.39 -0.21
CA PHE A 224 2.16 0.57 0.89
C PHE A 224 3.60 0.54 0.41
N SER A 225 4.52 1.10 1.20
CA SER A 225 5.94 1.16 0.86
C SER A 225 6.78 0.39 1.86
N VAL A 226 7.83 -0.25 1.38
CA VAL A 226 8.83 -0.93 2.21
C VAL A 226 10.23 -0.45 1.84
N ALA A 227 11.17 -0.49 2.78
CA ALA A 227 12.56 -0.12 2.51
C ALA A 227 13.17 -1.03 1.42
N GLU A 228 13.96 -0.45 0.49
CA GLU A 228 14.55 -1.15 -0.66
C GLU A 228 15.38 -2.38 -0.28
N ARG A 229 15.99 -2.38 0.91
CA ARG A 229 16.76 -3.51 1.45
C ARG A 229 15.95 -4.82 1.51
N HIS A 230 14.63 -4.75 1.58
CA HIS A 230 13.73 -5.91 1.61
C HIS A 230 13.36 -6.44 0.22
N LEU A 231 13.62 -5.68 -0.83
CA LEU A 231 13.26 -6.03 -2.21
C LEU A 231 13.84 -7.39 -2.67
N PRO A 232 15.11 -7.72 -2.40
CA PRO A 232 15.65 -9.03 -2.81
C PRO A 232 14.91 -10.21 -2.14
N GLN A 233 14.53 -10.06 -0.86
CA GLN A 233 13.78 -11.07 -0.14
C GLN A 233 12.35 -11.21 -0.68
N ILE A 234 11.65 -10.09 -0.90
CA ILE A 234 10.30 -10.08 -1.48
C ILE A 234 10.31 -10.80 -2.83
N LYS A 235 11.22 -10.41 -3.74
CA LYS A 235 11.35 -11.05 -5.06
C LYS A 235 11.62 -12.55 -4.94
N LYS A 236 12.54 -12.97 -4.05
CA LYS A 236 12.84 -14.38 -3.82
C LYS A 236 11.59 -15.16 -3.41
N TYR A 237 10.83 -14.66 -2.45
CA TYR A 237 9.65 -15.39 -1.95
C TYR A 237 8.46 -15.33 -2.91
N MET A 238 8.31 -14.27 -3.70
CA MET A 238 7.32 -14.21 -4.78
C MET A 238 7.52 -15.26 -5.87
N THR A 239 8.77 -15.70 -6.12
CA THR A 239 9.03 -16.80 -7.07
C THR A 239 8.64 -18.17 -6.51
N LEU A 240 8.46 -18.29 -5.19
CA LEU A 240 8.06 -19.53 -4.53
C LEU A 240 6.55 -19.66 -4.34
N GLY A 241 5.82 -18.53 -4.43
CA GLY A 241 4.37 -18.51 -4.29
C GLY A 241 3.82 -17.12 -4.02
N GLU A 242 2.52 -17.04 -3.81
CA GLU A 242 1.83 -15.81 -3.45
C GLU A 242 2.18 -15.39 -2.02
N LEU A 243 2.50 -14.10 -1.84
CA LEU A 243 2.76 -13.55 -0.51
C LEU A 243 1.46 -13.06 0.11
N ARG A 244 1.14 -13.63 1.26
CA ARG A 244 0.00 -13.20 2.06
C ARG A 244 0.26 -11.82 2.67
N VAL A 245 -0.75 -10.96 2.57
CA VAL A 245 -0.76 -9.61 3.15
C VAL A 245 -2.01 -9.48 4.01
N ASP A 246 -1.82 -9.13 5.26
CA ASP A 246 -2.91 -8.86 6.18
C ASP A 246 -3.01 -7.35 6.42
N ALA A 247 -4.20 -6.79 6.23
CA ALA A 247 -4.52 -5.39 6.53
C ALA A 247 -5.26 -5.32 7.86
N LEU A 248 -4.67 -4.62 8.83
CA LEU A 248 -5.24 -4.40 10.15
C LEU A 248 -5.82 -2.99 10.18
N ILE A 249 -7.13 -2.91 10.36
CA ILE A 249 -7.84 -1.63 10.46
C ILE A 249 -7.66 -1.12 11.89
N PRO A 250 -7.24 0.15 12.10
CA PRO A 250 -7.11 0.73 13.42
C PRO A 250 -8.41 0.62 14.23
N GLY A 251 -8.33 0.05 15.44
CA GLY A 251 -9.47 -0.25 16.29
C GLY A 251 -10.18 -1.59 16.04
N GLU A 252 -9.74 -2.35 15.01
CA GLU A 252 -10.25 -3.69 14.68
C GLU A 252 -9.10 -4.67 14.41
N GLU A 253 -7.97 -4.52 15.12
CA GLU A 253 -6.72 -5.26 14.85
C GLU A 253 -6.88 -6.78 15.06
N GLU A 254 -7.85 -7.20 15.88
CA GLU A 254 -8.13 -8.63 16.12
C GLU A 254 -8.72 -9.36 14.90
N HIS A 255 -9.24 -8.59 13.93
CA HIS A 255 -9.88 -9.13 12.74
C HIS A 255 -9.19 -8.64 11.45
N PRO A 256 -7.98 -9.11 11.14
CA PRO A 256 -7.26 -8.69 9.95
C PRO A 256 -7.99 -9.10 8.67
N VAL A 257 -7.99 -8.22 7.68
CA VAL A 257 -8.48 -8.54 6.34
C VAL A 257 -7.33 -9.16 5.56
N ALA A 258 -7.54 -10.36 5.04
CA ALA A 258 -6.52 -11.07 4.27
C ALA A 258 -6.54 -10.68 2.79
N GLY A 259 -5.37 -10.52 2.20
CA GLY A 259 -5.14 -10.23 0.80
C GLY A 259 -3.85 -10.85 0.30
N VAL A 260 -3.48 -10.56 -0.94
CA VAL A 260 -2.30 -11.09 -1.62
C VAL A 260 -1.50 -9.95 -2.24
N LEU A 261 -0.18 -10.01 -2.15
CA LEU A 261 0.72 -9.09 -2.85
C LEU A 261 0.65 -9.35 -4.35
N THR A 262 0.16 -8.37 -5.11
CA THR A 262 -0.06 -8.51 -6.56
C THR A 262 0.88 -7.67 -7.40
N PHE A 263 1.48 -6.63 -6.80
CA PHE A 263 2.34 -5.71 -7.56
C PHE A 263 3.50 -5.21 -6.72
N VAL A 264 4.66 -5.13 -7.35
CA VAL A 264 5.88 -4.50 -6.86
C VAL A 264 6.28 -3.48 -7.91
N ASP A 265 6.48 -2.23 -7.51
CA ASP A 265 6.87 -1.17 -8.43
C ASP A 265 8.21 -1.49 -9.10
N ASN A 266 8.41 -0.92 -10.28
CA ASN A 266 9.64 -1.07 -11.07
C ASN A 266 10.72 -0.06 -10.67
N THR A 267 10.39 0.90 -9.81
CA THR A 267 11.26 2.02 -9.42
C THR A 267 11.29 2.18 -7.90
N VAL A 268 12.48 2.38 -7.35
CA VAL A 268 12.68 2.79 -5.96
C VAL A 268 12.60 4.31 -5.90
N ASP A 269 11.82 4.83 -4.95
CA ASP A 269 11.79 6.26 -4.65
C ASP A 269 13.12 6.68 -4.01
N LYS A 270 13.87 7.52 -4.74
CA LYS A 270 15.20 7.99 -4.34
C LYS A 270 15.18 8.90 -3.12
N ALA A 271 14.06 9.58 -2.86
CA ALA A 271 13.96 10.50 -1.73
C ALA A 271 13.77 9.75 -0.41
N SER A 272 13.03 8.67 -0.42
CA SER A 272 12.70 7.87 0.77
C SER A 272 13.47 6.55 0.88
N GLY A 273 14.14 6.08 -0.19
CA GLY A 273 14.78 4.75 -0.24
C GLY A 273 13.77 3.61 -0.10
N THR A 274 12.53 3.82 -0.55
CA THR A 274 11.46 2.82 -0.44
C THR A 274 10.95 2.39 -1.81
N ILE A 275 10.37 1.21 -1.86
CA ILE A 275 9.67 0.69 -3.03
C ILE A 275 8.19 0.53 -2.72
N ALA A 276 7.35 0.98 -3.67
CA ALA A 276 5.91 0.85 -3.54
C ALA A 276 5.46 -0.57 -3.89
N LEU A 277 4.53 -1.07 -3.10
CA LEU A 277 3.91 -2.37 -3.22
C LEU A 277 2.39 -2.22 -3.22
N LYS A 278 1.70 -3.11 -3.92
CA LYS A 278 0.25 -3.13 -3.92
C LYS A 278 -0.26 -4.53 -3.66
N ALA A 279 -1.15 -4.66 -2.69
CA ALA A 279 -1.84 -5.90 -2.39
C ALA A 279 -3.32 -5.80 -2.75
N THR A 280 -3.88 -6.90 -3.22
CA THR A 280 -5.29 -7.02 -3.60
C THR A 280 -6.06 -7.76 -2.52
N PHE A 281 -7.19 -7.18 -2.13
CA PHE A 281 -8.10 -7.72 -1.13
C PHE A 281 -9.48 -7.93 -1.73
N ALA A 282 -10.11 -9.06 -1.46
CA ALA A 282 -11.46 -9.34 -1.98
C ALA A 282 -12.53 -8.40 -1.41
N ASN A 283 -12.31 -7.91 -0.17
CA ASN A 283 -13.16 -6.94 0.54
C ASN A 283 -14.66 -7.29 0.56
N ARG A 284 -14.99 -8.58 0.77
CA ARG A 284 -16.39 -9.07 0.71
C ARG A 284 -17.28 -8.39 1.73
N GLU A 285 -16.74 -8.09 2.90
CA GLU A 285 -17.45 -7.42 4.01
C GLU A 285 -17.43 -5.89 3.89
N LYS A 286 -16.78 -5.35 2.85
CA LYS A 286 -16.68 -3.90 2.58
C LYS A 286 -16.08 -3.10 3.74
N ARG A 287 -15.19 -3.72 4.54
CA ARG A 287 -14.53 -3.06 5.68
C ARG A 287 -13.43 -2.10 5.24
N LEU A 288 -12.76 -2.41 4.11
CA LEU A 288 -11.76 -1.52 3.54
C LEU A 288 -12.43 -0.45 2.66
N TRP A 289 -12.16 0.82 2.96
CA TRP A 289 -12.68 1.96 2.21
C TRP A 289 -11.55 2.76 1.57
N PRO A 290 -11.73 3.25 0.34
CA PRO A 290 -10.74 4.11 -0.31
C PRO A 290 -10.39 5.32 0.55
N GLY A 291 -9.08 5.56 0.73
CA GLY A 291 -8.58 6.63 1.58
C GLY A 291 -8.24 6.24 3.02
N LEU A 292 -8.71 5.10 3.50
CA LEU A 292 -8.40 4.60 4.84
C LEU A 292 -6.92 4.24 4.96
N PHE A 293 -6.31 4.56 6.11
CA PHE A 293 -4.98 4.06 6.47
C PHE A 293 -5.13 2.77 7.29
N VAL A 294 -4.28 1.80 6.98
CA VAL A 294 -4.26 0.49 7.64
C VAL A 294 -2.85 0.07 7.96
N ASN A 295 -2.67 -0.68 9.05
CA ASN A 295 -1.41 -1.36 9.31
C ASN A 295 -1.34 -2.60 8.42
N VAL A 296 -0.23 -2.76 7.70
CA VAL A 296 -0.02 -3.84 6.73
C VAL A 296 1.03 -4.78 7.26
N VAL A 297 0.72 -6.07 7.25
CA VAL A 297 1.65 -7.14 7.61
C VAL A 297 1.83 -8.04 6.40
N VAL A 298 3.03 -8.03 5.82
CA VAL A 298 3.41 -8.90 4.71
C VAL A 298 4.14 -10.10 5.26
N THR A 299 3.60 -11.30 5.11
CA THR A 299 4.25 -12.55 5.51
C THR A 299 5.06 -13.09 4.35
N LEU A 300 6.39 -13.03 4.49
CA LEU A 300 7.33 -13.48 3.45
C LEU A 300 7.48 -15.00 3.44
N THR A 301 7.64 -15.59 4.62
CA THR A 301 7.80 -17.04 4.83
C THR A 301 7.55 -17.39 6.29
N THR A 302 7.53 -18.66 6.59
CA THR A 302 7.54 -19.17 7.97
C THR A 302 8.84 -19.95 8.22
N ARG A 303 9.50 -19.70 9.35
CA ARG A 303 10.65 -20.49 9.81
C ARG A 303 10.18 -21.57 10.77
N PRO A 304 10.18 -22.84 10.39
CA PRO A 304 9.94 -23.93 11.34
C PRO A 304 11.13 -24.04 12.29
N HIS A 305 10.89 -24.56 13.48
CA HIS A 305 11.94 -24.82 14.49
C HIS A 305 12.77 -23.58 14.87
N ALA A 306 12.14 -22.41 14.88
CA ALA A 306 12.80 -21.18 15.29
C ALA A 306 12.93 -21.15 16.83
N VAL A 307 14.15 -20.91 17.30
CA VAL A 307 14.45 -20.77 18.74
C VAL A 307 13.98 -19.40 19.21
N VAL A 308 13.08 -19.37 20.17
CA VAL A 308 12.52 -18.12 20.71
C VAL A 308 12.72 -18.02 22.22
N VAL A 309 13.00 -16.81 22.66
CA VAL A 309 13.13 -16.46 24.08
C VAL A 309 12.34 -15.15 24.35
N PRO A 310 11.90 -14.90 25.60
CA PRO A 310 11.35 -13.60 25.95
C PRO A 310 12.35 -12.48 25.63
N ALA A 311 11.91 -11.39 24.99
CA ALA A 311 12.80 -10.32 24.54
C ALA A 311 13.63 -9.68 25.67
N HIS A 312 13.07 -9.63 26.88
CA HIS A 312 13.74 -9.09 28.06
C HIS A 312 14.83 -10.04 28.63
N ALA A 313 14.92 -11.30 28.20
CA ALA A 313 16.03 -12.17 28.54
C ALA A 313 17.32 -11.80 27.81
N VAL A 314 17.21 -11.14 26.65
CA VAL A 314 18.37 -10.71 25.86
C VAL A 314 18.93 -9.40 26.43
N GLN A 315 20.23 -9.43 26.75
CA GLN A 315 20.98 -8.29 27.27
C GLN A 315 21.95 -7.78 26.21
N THR A 316 22.21 -6.47 26.24
CA THR A 316 23.20 -5.85 25.35
C THR A 316 24.44 -5.45 26.14
N GLY A 317 25.59 -6.00 25.77
CA GLY A 317 26.88 -5.72 26.38
C GLY A 317 27.88 -5.12 25.39
N GLN A 318 29.12 -4.89 25.87
CA GLN A 318 30.19 -4.31 25.04
C GLN A 318 30.60 -5.22 23.86
N GLN A 319 30.41 -6.53 23.99
CA GLN A 319 30.77 -7.53 22.97
C GLN A 319 29.57 -7.95 22.10
N GLY A 320 28.41 -7.31 22.25
CA GLY A 320 27.19 -7.66 21.54
C GLY A 320 26.07 -8.13 22.46
N GLN A 321 25.10 -8.83 21.88
CA GLN A 321 23.95 -9.37 22.62
C GLN A 321 24.31 -10.70 23.25
N TYR A 322 23.82 -10.92 24.49
CA TYR A 322 24.04 -12.14 25.24
C TYR A 322 22.82 -12.46 26.12
N VAL A 323 22.77 -13.70 26.59
CA VAL A 323 21.79 -14.18 27.57
C VAL A 323 22.51 -14.91 28.70
N PHE A 324 21.87 -14.93 29.89
CA PHE A 324 22.31 -15.81 30.96
C PHE A 324 21.57 -17.13 30.86
N VAL A 325 22.31 -18.21 30.61
CA VAL A 325 21.79 -19.61 30.60
C VAL A 325 22.03 -20.22 31.97
N VAL A 326 21.00 -20.81 32.56
CA VAL A 326 21.08 -21.57 33.81
C VAL A 326 21.47 -22.99 33.54
N LYS A 327 22.60 -23.43 34.12
CA LYS A 327 23.08 -24.82 34.03
C LYS A 327 22.37 -25.72 35.01
N PRO A 328 22.47 -27.07 34.84
CA PRO A 328 21.88 -28.04 35.78
C PRO A 328 22.40 -27.93 37.22
N ASP A 329 23.61 -27.40 37.43
CA ASP A 329 24.22 -27.13 38.72
C ASP A 329 23.77 -25.81 39.40
N LEU A 330 22.74 -25.17 38.82
CA LEU A 330 22.21 -23.87 39.24
C LEU A 330 23.24 -22.72 39.17
N THR A 331 24.23 -22.82 38.30
CA THR A 331 25.12 -21.72 37.98
C THR A 331 24.70 -21.06 36.63
N VAL A 332 25.01 -19.78 36.46
CA VAL A 332 24.70 -19.07 35.22
C VAL A 332 25.94 -18.88 34.35
N GLU A 333 25.73 -19.05 33.06
CA GLU A 333 26.73 -18.80 32.03
C GLU A 333 26.24 -17.61 31.14
N SER A 334 27.12 -16.64 30.95
CA SER A 334 26.87 -15.61 29.96
C SER A 334 27.22 -16.16 28.58
N ARG A 335 26.22 -16.29 27.70
CA ARG A 335 26.40 -16.84 26.36
C ARG A 335 26.03 -15.82 25.30
N PRO A 336 26.96 -15.50 24.38
CA PRO A 336 26.68 -14.61 23.28
C PRO A 336 25.62 -15.23 22.35
N VAL A 337 24.69 -14.40 21.90
CA VAL A 337 23.60 -14.80 20.99
C VAL A 337 23.50 -13.87 19.79
N ILE A 338 23.06 -14.41 18.66
CA ILE A 338 22.70 -13.62 17.50
C ILE A 338 21.18 -13.57 17.45
N VAL A 339 20.61 -12.38 17.65
CA VAL A 339 19.17 -12.13 17.56
C VAL A 339 18.85 -11.69 16.13
N GLY A 340 17.98 -12.45 15.45
CA GLY A 340 17.55 -12.19 14.08
C GLY A 340 16.46 -11.12 14.01
N SER A 341 15.34 -11.37 14.66
CA SER A 341 14.21 -10.44 14.71
C SER A 341 13.47 -10.55 16.04
N GLN A 342 12.81 -9.47 16.42
CA GLN A 342 11.93 -9.46 17.58
C GLN A 342 10.48 -9.51 17.10
N LEU A 343 9.70 -10.42 17.69
CA LEU A 343 8.29 -10.59 17.40
C LEU A 343 7.51 -10.36 18.70
N ASP A 344 6.83 -9.24 18.78
CA ASP A 344 6.09 -8.78 19.95
C ASP A 344 6.96 -8.82 21.24
N GLN A 345 6.70 -9.74 22.15
CA GLN A 345 7.44 -9.90 23.41
C GLN A 345 8.53 -11.01 23.35
N GLU A 346 8.70 -11.66 22.19
CA GLU A 346 9.68 -12.73 21.99
C GLU A 346 10.80 -12.29 21.03
N ALA A 347 12.04 -12.70 21.31
CA ALA A 347 13.18 -12.52 20.45
C ALA A 347 13.51 -13.84 19.75
N LEU A 348 13.66 -13.79 18.43
CA LEU A 348 14.12 -14.90 17.61
C LEU A 348 15.64 -15.00 17.72
N VAL A 349 16.16 -16.12 18.16
CA VAL A 349 17.61 -16.35 18.29
C VAL A 349 18.07 -17.23 17.13
N ASP A 350 18.91 -16.64 16.26
CA ASP A 350 19.46 -17.35 15.10
C ASP A 350 20.61 -18.30 15.48
N SER A 351 21.35 -18.00 16.57
CA SER A 351 22.42 -18.87 17.09
C SER A 351 22.76 -18.56 18.55
N GLY A 352 23.30 -19.55 19.26
CA GLY A 352 23.77 -19.42 20.63
C GLY A 352 22.90 -20.12 21.67
N LEU A 353 21.69 -20.56 21.33
CA LEU A 353 20.78 -21.30 22.25
C LEU A 353 20.21 -22.55 21.59
N GLN A 354 19.83 -23.49 22.44
CA GLN A 354 19.13 -24.72 22.07
C GLN A 354 17.77 -24.80 22.79
N ALA A 355 16.81 -25.42 22.15
CA ALA A 355 15.52 -25.68 22.77
C ALA A 355 15.66 -26.51 24.05
N GLY A 356 14.86 -26.15 25.06
CA GLY A 356 14.89 -26.81 26.37
C GLY A 356 15.88 -26.18 27.36
N GLU A 357 16.80 -25.28 26.94
CA GLU A 357 17.65 -24.57 27.89
C GLU A 357 16.83 -23.53 28.68
N MET A 358 17.29 -23.23 29.91
CA MET A 358 16.67 -22.20 30.75
C MET A 358 17.47 -20.89 30.67
N VAL A 359 16.79 -19.82 30.34
CA VAL A 359 17.39 -18.46 30.28
C VAL A 359 16.80 -17.54 31.37
N VAL A 360 17.64 -16.70 31.96
CA VAL A 360 17.20 -15.74 32.97
C VAL A 360 16.43 -14.60 32.33
N THR A 361 15.25 -14.32 32.87
CA THR A 361 14.36 -13.24 32.42
C THR A 361 14.35 -12.04 33.35
N GLU A 362 14.61 -12.25 34.65
CA GLU A 362 14.70 -11.17 35.66
C GLU A 362 15.82 -11.46 36.64
N GLY A 363 16.43 -10.40 37.19
CA GLY A 363 17.54 -10.50 38.14
C GLY A 363 18.92 -10.39 37.50
N GLN A 364 19.01 -10.20 36.17
CA GLN A 364 20.26 -10.20 35.39
C GLN A 364 21.31 -9.19 35.88
N LEU A 365 20.87 -8.01 36.39
CA LEU A 365 21.76 -6.91 36.80
C LEU A 365 22.72 -7.29 37.95
N ARG A 366 22.41 -8.34 38.70
CA ARG A 366 23.20 -8.83 39.82
C ARG A 366 24.06 -10.04 39.49
N LEU A 367 23.91 -10.57 38.25
CA LEU A 367 24.57 -11.80 37.83
C LEU A 367 25.94 -11.50 37.25
N ALA A 368 26.90 -12.37 37.66
CA ALA A 368 28.17 -12.50 36.99
C ALA A 368 28.29 -13.96 36.45
N PRO A 369 29.08 -14.20 35.41
CA PRO A 369 29.34 -15.56 34.93
C PRO A 369 29.83 -16.45 36.07
N GLY A 370 29.21 -17.63 36.25
CA GLY A 370 29.51 -18.56 37.35
C GLY A 370 28.76 -18.31 38.67
N ALA A 371 27.93 -17.26 38.76
CA ALA A 371 27.11 -17.00 39.93
C ALA A 371 26.07 -18.12 40.14
N ARG A 372 25.85 -18.48 41.42
CA ARG A 372 24.80 -19.43 41.80
C ARG A 372 23.45 -18.73 41.88
N VAL A 373 22.41 -19.37 41.34
CA VAL A 373 21.06 -18.78 41.29
C VAL A 373 20.04 -19.69 42.00
N GLU A 374 19.00 -19.02 42.52
CA GLU A 374 17.80 -19.68 43.05
C GLU A 374 16.63 -19.29 42.14
N ILE A 375 15.99 -20.26 41.49
CA ILE A 375 14.85 -20.04 40.60
C ILE A 375 13.61 -19.79 41.46
N LYS A 376 13.09 -18.55 41.43
CA LYS A 376 11.86 -18.16 42.15
C LYS A 376 10.62 -18.33 41.31
N ASN A 377 10.69 -17.91 40.03
CA ASN A 377 9.57 -17.96 39.11
C ASN A 377 9.99 -18.48 37.74
N THR A 378 9.09 -19.23 37.10
CA THR A 378 9.24 -19.60 35.68
C THR A 378 8.30 -18.72 34.89
N TYR A 379 8.85 -17.81 34.06
CA TYR A 379 8.07 -16.93 33.22
C TYR A 379 7.39 -17.74 32.08
N GLN A 380 6.08 -17.65 31.98
CA GLN A 380 5.33 -18.16 30.84
C GLN A 380 4.82 -16.96 30.00
N PRO A 381 5.20 -16.87 28.72
CA PRO A 381 4.66 -15.81 27.85
C PRO A 381 3.14 -15.94 27.74
N GLY A 382 2.41 -14.91 28.10
CA GLY A 382 0.94 -14.85 28.06
C GLY A 382 0.24 -14.73 29.43
N GLU A 383 0.95 -14.87 30.53
CA GLU A 383 0.40 -14.64 31.87
C GLU A 383 0.75 -13.19 32.28
N ASN A 384 -0.19 -12.28 32.06
CA ASN A 384 -0.11 -10.91 32.60
C ASN A 384 -0.12 -11.01 34.13
N THR A 385 1.02 -10.78 34.76
CA THR A 385 1.04 -10.40 36.19
C THR A 385 0.28 -9.08 36.32
N ARG A 386 -0.89 -9.16 36.91
CA ARG A 386 -1.68 -8.01 37.42
C ARG A 386 -0.91 -7.26 38.53
#